data_9a02223b7bbca2ce18c7b65e96c786a6
#
_entry.id   9a02223b7bbca2ce18c7b65e96c786a6
#
_cell.length_a   1.000
_cell.length_b   1.000
_cell.length_c   1.000
_cell.angle_alpha   90.00
_cell.angle_beta   90.00
_cell.angle_gamma   90.00
#
_symmetry.space_group_name_H-M   'P 1'
#
loop_
_entity.id
_entity.type
_entity.pdbx_description
1 polymer ?
#
loop_
_entity_poly.entity_id
_entity_poly.type
_entity_poly.pdbx_seq_one_letter_code
_entity_poly.pdbx_strand_id
1 'polypeptide(L)'
;MDESPIGNRDRKRQSEAERVRRAYAARSARDLGSRYSVLSAANLMTVQERERHLLEELSRRGCDIADLDCLDVGCGTGGELARLVAYGADPRRLHGIDLRDDALDAARTRLPLCDLVTGDASELPFATGSMDLVIQFTALSSILDEEMRHRVAAEMIRACRRSGLIVSYDFMMNPTNPDTRGLRPDEIRRLFPRCQIRSFRVTLAPPIARRVAPRSRRLAAMLGALPPLRTHLIAFITPPPDADAANN
;
A
#
# COMPACT_ATOMS: atom_id res chain seq x y z
N MET A 1 17.12 -35.46 -11.10
CA MET A 1 17.32 -34.25 -10.26
C MET A 1 15.96 -33.96 -9.63
N ASP A 2 15.82 -34.32 -8.39
CA ASP A 2 14.55 -34.20 -7.63
C ASP A 2 14.41 -32.72 -7.23
N GLU A 3 13.57 -31.98 -7.96
CA GLU A 3 13.26 -30.61 -7.61
C GLU A 3 12.19 -30.64 -6.51
N SER A 4 12.62 -30.48 -5.26
CA SER A 4 11.66 -30.40 -4.17
C SER A 4 10.68 -29.23 -4.40
N PRO A 5 9.40 -29.39 -4.05
CA PRO A 5 8.38 -28.34 -4.20
C PRO A 5 8.77 -27.02 -3.52
N ILE A 6 9.58 -27.08 -2.46
CA ILE A 6 10.11 -25.92 -1.72
C ILE A 6 11.10 -25.12 -2.59
N GLY A 7 12.05 -25.78 -3.22
CA GLY A 7 13.05 -25.09 -4.08
C GLY A 7 12.44 -24.42 -5.32
N ASN A 8 11.32 -24.94 -5.83
CA ASN A 8 10.62 -24.33 -6.96
C ASN A 8 9.84 -23.06 -6.55
N ARG A 9 9.27 -23.04 -5.33
CA ARG A 9 8.57 -21.88 -4.77
C ARG A 9 9.52 -20.71 -4.50
N ASP A 10 10.68 -21.00 -3.92
CA ASP A 10 11.70 -19.98 -3.62
C ASP A 10 12.27 -19.37 -4.90
N ARG A 11 12.51 -20.17 -5.93
CA ARG A 11 12.92 -19.68 -7.25
C ARG A 11 11.88 -18.76 -7.89
N LYS A 12 10.58 -19.11 -7.82
CA LYS A 12 9.50 -18.26 -8.34
C LYS A 12 9.42 -16.94 -7.60
N ARG A 13 9.53 -16.96 -6.25
CA ARG A 13 9.54 -15.76 -5.41
C ARG A 13 10.69 -14.83 -5.76
N GLN A 14 11.91 -15.34 -5.87
CA GLN A 14 13.09 -14.56 -6.25
C GLN A 14 12.93 -13.98 -7.67
N SER A 15 12.42 -14.75 -8.61
CA SER A 15 12.14 -14.29 -9.97
C SER A 15 11.10 -13.16 -10.00
N GLU A 16 10.04 -13.23 -9.18
CA GLU A 16 9.03 -12.17 -9.11
C GLU A 16 9.57 -10.91 -8.44
N ALA A 17 10.33 -11.04 -7.34
CA ALA A 17 11.00 -9.91 -6.70
C ALA A 17 11.96 -9.18 -7.67
N GLU A 18 12.73 -9.93 -8.46
CA GLU A 18 13.60 -9.36 -9.51
C GLU A 18 12.80 -8.69 -10.63
N ARG A 19 11.66 -9.27 -11.03
CA ARG A 19 10.76 -8.67 -12.01
C ARG A 19 10.24 -7.32 -11.51
N VAL A 20 9.78 -7.26 -10.25
CA VAL A 20 9.30 -6.02 -9.61
C VAL A 20 10.41 -4.97 -9.60
N ARG A 21 11.63 -5.33 -9.14
CA ARG A 21 12.79 -4.40 -9.14
C ARG A 21 13.04 -3.84 -10.55
N ARG A 22 13.09 -4.70 -11.57
CA ARG A 22 13.31 -4.29 -12.98
C ARG A 22 12.20 -3.36 -13.49
N ALA A 23 10.93 -3.66 -13.19
CA ALA A 23 9.80 -2.83 -13.60
C ALA A 23 9.89 -1.43 -12.98
N TYR A 24 10.27 -1.30 -11.73
CA TYR A 24 10.45 0.00 -11.08
C TYR A 24 11.68 0.75 -11.60
N ALA A 25 12.82 0.08 -11.82
CA ALA A 25 14.01 0.69 -12.42
C ALA A 25 13.70 1.25 -13.82
N ALA A 26 12.97 0.51 -14.65
CA ALA A 26 12.53 0.98 -15.96
C ALA A 26 11.56 2.18 -15.88
N ARG A 27 10.73 2.27 -14.83
CA ARG A 27 9.85 3.44 -14.59
C ARG A 27 10.65 4.66 -14.18
N SER A 28 11.64 4.51 -13.29
CA SER A 28 12.51 5.60 -12.85
C SER A 28 13.30 6.18 -14.01
N ALA A 29 13.82 5.32 -14.90
CA ALA A 29 14.56 5.74 -16.09
C ALA A 29 13.69 6.52 -17.12
N ARG A 30 12.37 6.37 -17.10
CA ARG A 30 11.43 7.05 -18.03
C ARG A 30 10.99 8.44 -17.57
N ASP A 31 11.62 9.01 -16.55
CA ASP A 31 11.27 10.34 -15.96
C ASP A 31 9.77 10.53 -15.73
N LEU A 32 9.16 9.59 -15.03
CA LEU A 32 7.76 9.71 -14.60
C LEU A 32 7.61 10.64 -13.38
N GLY A 33 8.70 11.26 -12.90
CA GLY A 33 8.72 12.14 -11.74
C GLY A 33 7.71 13.28 -11.81
N SER A 34 7.51 13.86 -13.00
CA SER A 34 6.51 14.92 -13.21
C SER A 34 5.07 14.43 -12.98
N ARG A 35 4.76 13.15 -13.24
CA ARG A 35 3.40 12.59 -13.04
C ARG A 35 3.07 12.39 -11.58
N TYR A 36 4.06 12.11 -10.74
CA TYR A 36 3.92 11.89 -9.30
C TYR A 36 4.33 13.10 -8.47
N SER A 37 4.68 14.21 -9.15
CA SER A 37 4.98 15.47 -8.48
C SER A 37 3.77 15.96 -7.66
N VAL A 38 4.02 16.47 -6.46
CA VAL A 38 3.00 17.15 -5.64
C VAL A 38 2.49 18.44 -6.30
N LEU A 39 3.23 18.99 -7.25
CA LEU A 39 2.81 20.14 -8.06
C LEU A 39 1.81 19.75 -9.16
N SER A 40 1.65 18.48 -9.46
CA SER A 40 0.60 18.00 -10.36
C SER A 40 -0.76 18.06 -9.66
N ALA A 41 -1.69 18.88 -10.16
CA ALA A 41 -3.03 19.01 -9.59
C ALA A 41 -3.76 17.65 -9.50
N ALA A 42 -3.59 16.78 -10.49
CA ALA A 42 -4.19 15.44 -10.51
C ALA A 42 -3.59 14.53 -9.43
N ASN A 43 -2.26 14.55 -9.26
CA ASN A 43 -1.60 13.77 -8.21
C ASN A 43 -1.95 14.28 -6.82
N LEU A 44 -1.96 15.61 -6.64
CA LEU A 44 -2.34 16.23 -5.38
C LEU A 44 -3.76 15.81 -4.96
N MET A 45 -4.73 15.83 -5.89
CA MET A 45 -6.10 15.37 -5.60
C MET A 45 -6.14 13.89 -5.17
N THR A 46 -5.38 13.03 -5.84
CA THR A 46 -5.28 11.60 -5.50
C THR A 46 -4.74 11.41 -4.09
N VAL A 47 -3.64 12.09 -3.78
CA VAL A 47 -3.00 12.02 -2.45
C VAL A 47 -3.96 12.52 -1.38
N GLN A 48 -4.54 13.71 -1.54
CA GLN A 48 -5.47 14.31 -0.58
C GLN A 48 -6.73 13.45 -0.35
N GLU A 49 -7.27 12.82 -1.38
CA GLU A 49 -8.43 11.93 -1.24
C GLU A 49 -8.08 10.70 -0.39
N ARG A 50 -6.94 10.07 -0.66
CA ARG A 50 -6.46 8.90 0.09
C ARG A 50 -6.15 9.24 1.54
N GLU A 51 -5.43 10.34 1.79
CA GLU A 51 -5.12 10.85 3.12
C GLU A 51 -6.38 11.15 3.91
N ARG A 52 -7.34 11.84 3.32
CA ARG A 52 -8.62 12.12 3.97
C ARG A 52 -9.31 10.84 4.43
N HIS A 53 -9.39 9.81 3.59
CA HIS A 53 -10.00 8.53 3.95
C HIS A 53 -9.24 7.83 5.08
N LEU A 54 -7.89 7.88 5.07
CA LEU A 54 -7.07 7.31 6.15
C LEU A 54 -7.32 8.03 7.48
N LEU A 55 -7.25 9.36 7.48
CA LEU A 55 -7.42 10.17 8.70
C LEU A 55 -8.87 10.08 9.24
N GLU A 56 -9.89 10.06 8.37
CA GLU A 56 -11.29 9.82 8.76
C GLU A 56 -11.45 8.46 9.46
N GLU A 57 -10.80 7.41 8.95
CA GLU A 57 -10.86 6.07 9.57
C GLU A 57 -10.13 6.02 10.91
N LEU A 58 -8.93 6.62 11.02
CA LEU A 58 -8.19 6.70 12.28
C LEU A 58 -8.99 7.51 13.33
N SER A 59 -9.55 8.65 12.94
CA SER A 59 -10.43 9.46 13.81
C SER A 59 -11.66 8.68 14.29
N ARG A 60 -12.32 7.95 13.39
CA ARG A 60 -13.47 7.11 13.72
C ARG A 60 -13.14 6.00 14.73
N ARG A 61 -11.90 5.53 14.73
CA ARG A 61 -11.38 4.52 15.68
C ARG A 61 -10.90 5.15 16.99
N GLY A 62 -10.84 6.47 17.08
CA GLY A 62 -10.30 7.17 18.24
C GLY A 62 -8.78 6.98 18.39
N CYS A 63 -8.06 6.72 17.30
CA CYS A 63 -6.60 6.54 17.33
C CYS A 63 -5.91 7.88 17.39
N ASP A 64 -4.92 8.02 18.29
CA ASP A 64 -3.92 9.09 18.19
C ASP A 64 -2.77 8.62 17.32
N ILE A 65 -2.50 9.35 16.25
CA ILE A 65 -1.48 8.98 15.28
C ILE A 65 -0.06 8.99 15.87
N ALA A 66 0.16 9.77 16.93
CA ALA A 66 1.44 9.86 17.63
C ALA A 66 1.82 8.55 18.34
N ASP A 67 0.82 7.76 18.72
CA ASP A 67 1.00 6.53 19.52
C ASP A 67 1.02 5.26 18.66
N LEU A 68 0.79 5.37 17.33
CA LEU A 68 0.70 4.20 16.46
C LEU A 68 2.06 3.67 16.02
N ASP A 69 2.30 2.37 16.24
CA ASP A 69 3.34 1.63 15.53
C ASP A 69 2.85 1.35 14.10
N CYS A 70 3.45 1.98 13.11
CA CYS A 70 3.00 1.93 11.73
C CYS A 70 4.01 1.26 10.81
N LEU A 71 3.56 0.33 9.96
CA LEU A 71 4.35 -0.31 8.91
C LEU A 71 3.83 0.08 7.53
N ASP A 72 4.71 0.59 6.67
CA ASP A 72 4.46 0.82 5.24
C ASP A 72 5.11 -0.29 4.40
N VAL A 73 4.28 -1.12 3.78
CA VAL A 73 4.70 -2.26 2.95
C VAL A 73 4.84 -1.82 1.50
N GLY A 74 6.08 -1.83 1.00
CA GLY A 74 6.44 -1.23 -0.29
C GLY A 74 6.59 0.28 -0.17
N CYS A 75 7.28 0.75 0.87
CA CYS A 75 7.35 2.15 1.24
C CYS A 75 8.09 3.05 0.23
N GLY A 76 8.83 2.46 -0.70
CA GLY A 76 9.59 3.17 -1.71
C GLY A 76 10.50 4.24 -1.11
N THR A 77 10.36 5.50 -1.55
CA THR A 77 11.12 6.64 -1.04
C THR A 77 10.58 7.23 0.27
N GLY A 78 9.72 6.52 0.99
CA GLY A 78 9.17 6.92 2.28
C GLY A 78 8.13 8.05 2.20
N GLY A 79 7.44 8.20 1.06
CA GLY A 79 6.50 9.31 0.85
C GLY A 79 5.31 9.29 1.81
N GLU A 80 4.77 8.12 2.11
CA GLU A 80 3.63 7.99 3.02
C GLU A 80 4.04 8.13 4.48
N LEU A 81 5.18 7.54 4.86
CA LEU A 81 5.75 7.71 6.20
C LEU A 81 6.03 9.20 6.50
N ALA A 82 6.58 9.93 5.53
CA ALA A 82 6.80 11.38 5.69
C ALA A 82 5.49 12.16 5.91
N ARG A 83 4.38 11.73 5.32
CA ARG A 83 3.06 12.33 5.57
C ARG A 83 2.55 12.00 6.96
N LEU A 84 2.73 10.75 7.43
CA LEU A 84 2.37 10.38 8.80
C LEU A 84 3.13 11.23 9.83
N VAL A 85 4.45 11.47 9.61
CA VAL A 85 5.23 12.40 10.44
C VAL A 85 4.63 13.82 10.40
N ALA A 86 4.26 14.31 9.21
CA ALA A 86 3.62 15.63 9.09
C ALA A 86 2.27 15.74 9.80
N TYR A 87 1.60 14.61 10.04
CA TYR A 87 0.35 14.52 10.82
C TYR A 87 0.57 14.27 12.32
N GLY A 88 1.83 14.18 12.78
CA GLY A 88 2.17 14.06 14.19
C GLY A 88 2.62 12.67 14.64
N ALA A 89 2.78 11.70 13.72
CA ALA A 89 3.33 10.40 14.09
C ALA A 89 4.78 10.52 14.61
N ASP A 90 5.12 9.78 15.67
CA ASP A 90 6.52 9.67 16.11
C ASP A 90 7.31 8.86 15.04
N PRO A 91 8.34 9.45 14.41
CA PRO A 91 9.12 8.76 13.40
C PRO A 91 9.83 7.50 13.90
N ARG A 92 10.07 7.35 15.22
CA ARG A 92 10.66 6.14 15.80
C ARG A 92 9.69 4.95 15.84
N ARG A 93 8.41 5.20 15.69
CA ARG A 93 7.33 4.20 15.62
C ARG A 93 6.91 3.89 14.18
N LEU A 94 7.62 4.48 13.20
CA LEU A 94 7.37 4.27 11.79
C LEU A 94 8.37 3.30 11.19
N HIS A 95 7.85 2.26 10.57
CA HIS A 95 8.61 1.19 9.94
C HIS A 95 8.28 1.13 8.45
N GLY A 96 9.24 0.79 7.64
CA GLY A 96 9.04 0.63 6.21
C GLY A 96 9.84 -0.54 5.65
N ILE A 97 9.27 -1.22 4.67
CA ILE A 97 9.96 -2.27 3.91
C ILE A 97 9.78 -2.04 2.42
N ASP A 98 10.85 -2.18 1.67
CA ASP A 98 10.83 -2.17 0.20
C ASP A 98 11.89 -3.13 -0.36
N LEU A 99 11.65 -3.63 -1.57
CA LEU A 99 12.61 -4.48 -2.30
C LEU A 99 13.82 -3.70 -2.81
N ARG A 100 13.72 -2.37 -2.94
CA ARG A 100 14.69 -1.53 -3.65
C ARG A 100 15.56 -0.72 -2.70
N ASP A 101 16.85 -1.01 -2.67
CA ASP A 101 17.83 -0.27 -1.88
C ASP A 101 17.92 1.20 -2.28
N ASP A 102 17.91 1.49 -3.59
CA ASP A 102 17.98 2.86 -4.11
C ASP A 102 16.84 3.76 -3.61
N ALA A 103 15.64 3.21 -3.50
CA ALA A 103 14.49 3.92 -2.96
C ALA A 103 14.61 4.13 -1.44
N LEU A 104 15.07 3.10 -0.73
CA LEU A 104 15.26 3.16 0.72
C LEU A 104 16.39 4.10 1.13
N ASP A 105 17.44 4.25 0.33
CA ASP A 105 18.51 5.23 0.61
C ASP A 105 17.96 6.66 0.57
N ALA A 106 17.10 6.96 -0.39
CA ALA A 106 16.38 8.22 -0.42
C ALA A 106 15.40 8.39 0.76
N ALA A 107 14.73 7.29 1.17
CA ALA A 107 13.85 7.29 2.33
C ALA A 107 14.62 7.50 3.64
N ARG A 108 15.75 6.82 3.85
CA ARG A 108 16.63 6.98 5.03
C ARG A 108 17.16 8.40 5.17
N THR A 109 17.52 9.03 4.04
CA THR A 109 17.94 10.45 4.05
C THR A 109 16.83 11.38 4.50
N ARG A 110 15.58 11.10 4.09
CA ARG A 110 14.39 11.90 4.44
C ARG A 110 13.89 11.64 5.86
N LEU A 111 13.97 10.40 6.32
CA LEU A 111 13.36 9.87 7.53
C LEU A 111 14.41 9.14 8.39
N PRO A 112 15.43 9.85 8.90
CA PRO A 112 16.58 9.21 9.56
C PRO A 112 16.24 8.52 10.89
N LEU A 113 15.06 8.75 11.45
CA LEU A 113 14.60 8.14 12.70
C LEU A 113 13.65 6.97 12.49
N CYS A 114 13.20 6.72 11.25
CA CYS A 114 12.33 5.59 10.93
C CYS A 114 13.16 4.31 10.75
N ASP A 115 12.55 3.17 11.11
CA ASP A 115 13.15 1.85 10.86
C ASP A 115 12.81 1.38 9.44
N LEU A 116 13.81 1.44 8.55
CA LEU A 116 13.64 1.16 7.11
C LEU A 116 14.47 -0.04 6.68
N VAL A 117 13.80 -1.11 6.27
CA VAL A 117 14.41 -2.41 5.98
C VAL A 117 14.30 -2.73 4.49
N THR A 118 15.43 -3.11 3.86
CA THR A 118 15.41 -3.73 2.54
C THR A 118 15.00 -5.19 2.68
N GLY A 119 13.92 -5.60 2.00
CA GLY A 119 13.44 -6.97 2.12
C GLY A 119 12.24 -7.30 1.26
N ASP A 120 11.91 -8.59 1.26
CA ASP A 120 10.73 -9.15 0.61
C ASP A 120 9.55 -9.13 1.60
N ALA A 121 8.50 -8.40 1.26
CA ALA A 121 7.30 -8.30 2.09
C ALA A 121 6.54 -9.63 2.27
N SER A 122 6.89 -10.68 1.53
CA SER A 122 6.37 -12.03 1.77
C SER A 122 6.99 -12.73 2.98
N GLU A 123 7.99 -12.09 3.64
CA GLU A 123 8.66 -12.53 4.87
C GLU A 123 9.03 -11.28 5.69
N LEU A 124 8.04 -10.67 6.36
CA LEU A 124 8.25 -9.44 7.12
C LEU A 124 9.14 -9.70 8.36
N PRO A 125 10.22 -8.91 8.56
CA PRO A 125 11.11 -9.07 9.71
C PRO A 125 10.54 -8.47 11.01
N PHE A 126 9.23 -8.30 11.10
CA PHE A 126 8.53 -7.73 12.24
C PHE A 126 7.79 -8.79 13.04
N ALA A 127 7.69 -8.61 14.35
CA ALA A 127 7.02 -9.57 15.23
C ALA A 127 5.50 -9.64 14.94
N THR A 128 4.90 -10.78 15.26
CA THR A 128 3.45 -10.96 15.19
C THR A 128 2.73 -9.97 16.11
N GLY A 129 1.73 -9.27 15.58
CA GLY A 129 0.93 -8.34 16.36
C GLY A 129 1.71 -7.15 16.92
N SER A 130 2.76 -6.71 16.25
CA SER A 130 3.57 -5.56 16.68
C SER A 130 3.08 -4.22 16.14
N MET A 131 2.30 -4.18 15.07
CA MET A 131 1.90 -2.97 14.38
C MET A 131 0.42 -2.62 14.65
N ASP A 132 0.15 -1.35 14.96
CA ASP A 132 -1.21 -0.82 15.08
C ASP A 132 -1.81 -0.49 13.73
N LEU A 133 -0.98 -0.01 12.80
CA LEU A 133 -1.36 0.37 11.46
C LEU A 133 -0.39 -0.26 10.45
N VAL A 134 -0.93 -1.02 9.51
CA VAL A 134 -0.17 -1.56 8.36
C VAL A 134 -0.75 -0.98 7.09
N ILE A 135 0.03 -0.23 6.35
CA ILE A 135 -0.40 0.36 5.08
C ILE A 135 0.34 -0.28 3.91
N GLN A 136 -0.31 -0.39 2.79
CA GLN A 136 0.32 -0.62 1.49
C GLN A 136 -0.40 0.22 0.43
N PHE A 137 0.34 0.96 -0.36
CA PHE A 137 -0.22 1.80 -1.41
C PHE A 137 0.43 1.44 -2.75
N THR A 138 -0.32 0.68 -3.58
CA THR A 138 0.09 0.17 -4.90
C THR A 138 1.22 -0.87 -4.91
N ALA A 139 1.55 -1.46 -3.76
CA ALA A 139 2.53 -2.54 -3.69
C ALA A 139 1.94 -3.87 -4.20
N LEU A 140 0.76 -4.26 -3.70
CA LEU A 140 0.12 -5.53 -4.07
C LEU A 140 -0.21 -5.62 -5.56
N SER A 141 -0.63 -4.50 -6.20
CA SER A 141 -0.87 -4.49 -7.64
C SER A 141 0.40 -4.66 -8.48
N SER A 142 1.56 -4.38 -7.92
CA SER A 142 2.86 -4.55 -8.60
C SER A 142 3.38 -5.98 -8.58
N ILE A 143 2.79 -6.86 -7.76
CA ILE A 143 3.10 -8.29 -7.68
C ILE A 143 2.17 -9.04 -8.62
N LEU A 144 2.70 -9.70 -9.67
CA LEU A 144 1.90 -10.47 -10.62
C LEU A 144 1.70 -11.91 -10.17
N ASP A 145 2.64 -12.45 -9.40
CA ASP A 145 2.53 -13.80 -8.82
C ASP A 145 1.48 -13.82 -7.69
N GLU A 146 0.47 -14.68 -7.86
CA GLU A 146 -0.68 -14.77 -6.96
C GLU A 146 -0.29 -15.34 -5.59
N GLU A 147 0.61 -16.34 -5.57
CA GLU A 147 1.07 -16.95 -4.33
C GLU A 147 1.87 -15.95 -3.49
N MET A 148 2.73 -15.15 -4.12
CA MET A 148 3.47 -14.08 -3.44
C MET A 148 2.52 -13.02 -2.86
N ARG A 149 1.47 -12.62 -3.60
CA ARG A 149 0.46 -11.69 -3.07
C ARG A 149 -0.26 -12.23 -1.83
N HIS A 150 -0.62 -13.52 -1.84
CA HIS A 150 -1.23 -14.17 -0.67
C HIS A 150 -0.28 -14.19 0.52
N ARG A 151 1.02 -14.45 0.31
CA ARG A 151 2.02 -14.41 1.40
C ARG A 151 2.20 -12.99 1.95
N VAL A 152 2.32 -11.99 1.09
CA VAL A 152 2.42 -10.59 1.54
C VAL A 152 1.18 -10.20 2.36
N ALA A 153 -0.02 -10.54 1.91
CA ALA A 153 -1.24 -10.26 2.66
C ALA A 153 -1.29 -11.01 4.00
N ALA A 154 -0.85 -12.28 4.04
CA ALA A 154 -0.76 -13.06 5.27
C ALA A 154 0.24 -12.45 6.26
N GLU A 155 1.39 -11.98 5.79
CA GLU A 155 2.38 -11.29 6.60
C GLU A 155 1.87 -9.95 7.14
N MET A 156 1.13 -9.19 6.34
CA MET A 156 0.45 -7.97 6.80
C MET A 156 -0.55 -8.27 7.92
N ILE A 157 -1.34 -9.35 7.79
CA ILE A 157 -2.26 -9.80 8.85
C ILE A 157 -1.47 -10.22 10.11
N ARG A 158 -0.39 -10.97 9.94
CA ARG A 158 0.45 -11.46 11.06
C ARG A 158 1.08 -10.29 11.83
N ALA A 159 1.67 -9.32 11.13
CA ALA A 159 2.32 -8.18 11.74
C ALA A 159 1.34 -7.20 12.41
N CYS A 160 0.12 -7.09 11.90
CA CYS A 160 -0.91 -6.21 12.44
C CYS A 160 -1.48 -6.77 13.75
N ARG A 161 -1.66 -5.89 14.75
CA ARG A 161 -2.40 -6.21 15.98
C ARG A 161 -3.85 -6.58 15.66
N ARG A 162 -4.48 -7.41 16.49
CA ARG A 162 -5.89 -7.79 16.32
C ARG A 162 -6.84 -6.59 16.37
N SER A 163 -6.56 -5.62 17.22
CA SER A 163 -7.28 -4.34 17.28
C SER A 163 -6.82 -3.33 16.23
N GLY A 164 -5.77 -3.66 15.49
CA GLY A 164 -5.13 -2.77 14.53
C GLY A 164 -5.92 -2.60 13.24
N LEU A 165 -5.31 -1.91 12.32
CA LEU A 165 -5.88 -1.57 11.02
C LEU A 165 -4.88 -1.87 9.91
N ILE A 166 -5.32 -2.58 8.87
CA ILE A 166 -4.60 -2.68 7.61
C ILE A 166 -5.31 -1.79 6.59
N VAL A 167 -4.57 -0.95 5.87
CA VAL A 167 -5.10 -0.10 4.80
C VAL A 167 -4.44 -0.47 3.48
N SER A 168 -5.26 -0.91 2.54
CA SER A 168 -4.81 -1.24 1.18
C SER A 168 -5.39 -0.22 0.20
N TYR A 169 -4.53 0.41 -0.59
CA TYR A 169 -4.95 1.29 -1.68
C TYR A 169 -4.29 0.84 -2.99
N ASP A 170 -5.11 0.50 -3.97
CA ASP A 170 -4.62 -0.06 -5.23
C ASP A 170 -5.53 0.24 -6.42
N PHE A 171 -4.99 0.05 -7.61
CA PHE A 171 -5.78 0.07 -8.84
C PHE A 171 -6.76 -1.11 -8.87
N MET A 172 -8.02 -0.88 -9.22
CA MET A 172 -8.94 -1.96 -9.58
C MET A 172 -8.66 -2.50 -11.00
N MET A 173 -8.16 -1.64 -11.88
CA MET A 173 -7.72 -1.98 -13.24
C MET A 173 -6.66 -0.99 -13.70
N ASN A 174 -5.66 -1.46 -14.43
CA ASN A 174 -4.66 -0.62 -15.07
C ASN A 174 -4.29 -1.19 -16.45
N PRO A 175 -5.14 -1.00 -17.46
CA PRO A 175 -4.95 -1.61 -18.78
C PRO A 175 -3.74 -1.05 -19.54
N THR A 176 -3.19 0.08 -19.09
CA THR A 176 -2.05 0.74 -19.74
C THR A 176 -0.69 0.32 -19.19
N ASN A 177 -0.65 -0.50 -18.14
CA ASN A 177 0.59 -0.95 -17.53
C ASN A 177 0.57 -2.47 -17.32
N PRO A 178 1.27 -3.24 -18.17
CA PRO A 178 1.31 -4.70 -18.07
C PRO A 178 2.05 -5.20 -16.81
N ASP A 179 2.88 -4.35 -16.18
CA ASP A 179 3.60 -4.69 -14.94
C ASP A 179 2.73 -4.57 -13.68
N THR A 180 1.42 -4.37 -13.85
CA THR A 180 0.50 -4.28 -12.72
C THR A 180 -0.75 -5.11 -12.97
N ARG A 181 -1.22 -5.78 -11.93
CA ARG A 181 -2.50 -6.49 -11.88
C ARG A 181 -3.42 -5.82 -10.85
N GLY A 182 -4.58 -5.36 -11.32
CA GLY A 182 -5.54 -4.66 -10.47
C GLY A 182 -6.10 -5.53 -9.36
N LEU A 183 -6.49 -4.89 -8.25
CA LEU A 183 -7.12 -5.51 -7.09
C LEU A 183 -8.59 -5.13 -7.02
N ARG A 184 -9.47 -6.09 -7.28
CA ARG A 184 -10.93 -5.93 -7.15
C ARG A 184 -11.40 -6.27 -5.73
N PRO A 185 -12.61 -5.84 -5.34
CA PRO A 185 -13.13 -6.15 -4.00
C PRO A 185 -13.18 -7.64 -3.65
N ASP A 186 -13.47 -8.50 -4.62
CA ASP A 186 -13.47 -9.96 -4.45
C ASP A 186 -12.05 -10.52 -4.24
N GLU A 187 -11.06 -9.92 -4.88
CA GLU A 187 -9.65 -10.30 -4.71
C GLU A 187 -9.12 -9.86 -3.33
N ILE A 188 -9.48 -8.66 -2.87
CA ILE A 188 -9.17 -8.22 -1.49
C ILE A 188 -9.74 -9.21 -0.46
N ARG A 189 -10.98 -9.69 -0.64
CA ARG A 189 -11.57 -10.69 0.27
C ARG A 189 -10.81 -12.02 0.25
N ARG A 190 -10.28 -12.43 -0.89
CA ARG A 190 -9.45 -13.65 -0.99
C ARG A 190 -8.09 -13.49 -0.34
N LEU A 191 -7.46 -12.32 -0.48
CA LEU A 191 -6.16 -12.01 0.12
C LEU A 191 -6.22 -11.87 1.64
N PHE A 192 -7.33 -11.33 2.18
CA PHE A 192 -7.54 -11.09 3.59
C PHE A 192 -8.72 -11.92 4.15
N PRO A 193 -8.60 -13.27 4.18
CA PRO A 193 -9.66 -14.13 4.63
C PRO A 193 -9.95 -13.92 6.12
N ARG A 194 -11.23 -14.09 6.51
CA ARG A 194 -11.72 -13.90 7.88
C ARG A 194 -11.60 -12.49 8.46
N CYS A 195 -10.97 -11.55 7.74
CA CYS A 195 -10.90 -10.16 8.17
C CYS A 195 -12.22 -9.43 7.94
N GLN A 196 -12.52 -8.44 8.78
CA GLN A 196 -13.60 -7.49 8.50
C GLN A 196 -13.09 -6.45 7.49
N ILE A 197 -13.80 -6.28 6.38
CA ILE A 197 -13.35 -5.44 5.28
C ILE A 197 -14.42 -4.41 4.92
N ARG A 198 -14.04 -3.13 4.97
CA ARG A 198 -14.80 -2.01 4.36
C ARG A 198 -13.98 -1.48 3.20
N SER A 199 -14.58 -1.40 2.04
CA SER A 199 -13.86 -0.90 0.86
C SER A 199 -14.70 0.08 0.05
N PHE A 200 -14.02 1.05 -0.57
CA PHE A 200 -14.64 2.11 -1.36
C PHE A 200 -13.87 2.28 -2.68
N ARG A 201 -14.64 2.57 -3.75
CA ARG A 201 -14.02 3.05 -4.98
C ARG A 201 -13.64 4.50 -4.80
N VAL A 202 -12.41 4.82 -5.11
CA VAL A 202 -11.82 6.16 -4.98
C VAL A 202 -11.05 6.52 -6.24
N THR A 203 -10.57 7.73 -6.29
CA THR A 203 -9.63 8.26 -7.27
C THR A 203 -10.18 8.31 -8.68
N LEU A 204 -10.49 9.51 -9.12
CA LEU A 204 -10.83 9.81 -10.52
C LEU A 204 -9.75 9.22 -11.45
N ALA A 205 -10.20 8.53 -12.50
CA ALA A 205 -9.32 7.91 -13.48
C ALA A 205 -8.14 8.84 -13.84
N PRO A 206 -6.87 8.44 -13.65
CA PRO A 206 -5.71 9.33 -13.82
C PRO A 206 -5.62 10.02 -15.20
N PRO A 207 -6.03 9.40 -16.33
CA PRO A 207 -6.05 10.09 -17.62
C PRO A 207 -7.04 11.26 -17.64
N ILE A 208 -8.21 11.12 -16.99
CA ILE A 208 -9.22 12.17 -16.88
C ILE A 208 -8.72 13.26 -15.91
N ALA A 209 -8.26 12.84 -14.72
CA ALA A 209 -7.75 13.75 -13.70
C ALA A 209 -6.64 14.67 -14.26
N ARG A 210 -5.68 14.11 -14.99
CA ARG A 210 -4.56 14.87 -15.59
C ARG A 210 -5.01 15.91 -16.63
N ARG A 211 -6.12 15.67 -17.33
CA ARG A 211 -6.66 16.64 -18.32
C ARG A 211 -7.53 17.70 -17.68
N VAL A 212 -8.32 17.32 -16.68
CA VAL A 212 -9.37 18.18 -16.11
C VAL A 212 -8.87 18.98 -14.90
N ALA A 213 -8.14 18.36 -13.97
CA ALA A 213 -7.75 19.01 -12.72
C ALA A 213 -6.90 20.29 -12.88
N PRO A 214 -5.97 20.39 -13.85
CA PRO A 214 -5.23 21.63 -14.08
C PRO A 214 -6.10 22.80 -14.56
N ARG A 215 -7.25 22.49 -15.17
CA ARG A 215 -8.18 23.49 -15.74
C ARG A 215 -9.31 23.85 -14.77
N SER A 216 -9.83 22.85 -14.06
CA SER A 216 -10.93 23.01 -13.11
C SER A 216 -10.91 21.92 -12.05
N ARG A 217 -10.48 22.27 -10.84
CA ARG A 217 -10.54 21.36 -9.68
C ARG A 217 -11.99 21.00 -9.32
N ARG A 218 -12.94 21.95 -9.48
CA ARG A 218 -14.36 21.71 -9.22
C ARG A 218 -14.93 20.65 -10.16
N LEU A 219 -14.66 20.76 -11.46
CA LEU A 219 -15.10 19.76 -12.43
C LEU A 219 -14.45 18.39 -12.18
N ALA A 220 -13.15 18.36 -11.86
CA ALA A 220 -12.47 17.13 -11.51
C ALA A 220 -13.07 16.47 -10.25
N ALA A 221 -13.44 17.26 -9.24
CA ALA A 221 -14.13 16.77 -8.04
C ALA A 221 -15.53 16.23 -8.35
N MET A 222 -16.30 16.92 -9.17
CA MET A 222 -17.63 16.46 -9.63
C MET A 222 -17.52 15.13 -10.39
N LEU A 223 -16.59 15.02 -11.33
CA LEU A 223 -16.33 13.76 -12.06
C LEU A 223 -15.86 12.66 -11.11
N GLY A 224 -15.00 13.00 -10.14
CA GLY A 224 -14.53 12.09 -9.11
C GLY A 224 -15.63 11.60 -8.15
N ALA A 225 -16.78 12.29 -8.08
CA ALA A 225 -17.94 11.82 -7.32
C ALA A 225 -18.68 10.67 -8.03
N LEU A 226 -18.47 10.48 -9.34
CA LEU A 226 -19.15 9.45 -10.14
C LEU A 226 -18.44 8.08 -9.99
N PRO A 227 -19.06 7.04 -9.41
CA PRO A 227 -18.41 5.75 -9.18
C PRO A 227 -17.82 5.07 -10.42
N PRO A 228 -18.41 5.16 -11.64
CA PRO A 228 -17.84 4.56 -12.84
C PRO A 228 -16.48 5.16 -13.26
N LEU A 229 -16.21 6.40 -12.87
CA LEU A 229 -14.96 7.10 -13.19
C LEU A 229 -13.86 6.90 -12.15
N ARG A 230 -14.14 6.16 -11.07
CA ARG A 230 -13.17 5.83 -10.03
C ARG A 230 -12.47 4.53 -10.36
N THR A 231 -11.14 4.56 -10.37
CA THR A 231 -10.30 3.43 -10.81
C THR A 231 -9.49 2.76 -9.72
N HIS A 232 -9.53 3.30 -8.52
CA HIS A 232 -8.81 2.71 -7.38
C HIS A 232 -9.80 2.21 -6.33
N LEU A 233 -9.30 1.30 -5.50
CA LEU A 233 -9.97 0.78 -4.32
C LEU A 233 -9.15 1.17 -3.10
N ILE A 234 -9.80 1.72 -2.09
CA ILE A 234 -9.25 1.78 -0.74
C ILE A 234 -10.01 0.79 0.12
N ALA A 235 -9.28 -0.03 0.88
CA ALA A 235 -9.85 -1.03 1.77
C ALA A 235 -9.27 -0.87 3.17
N PHE A 236 -10.16 -0.81 4.15
CA PHE A 236 -9.89 -0.82 5.57
C PHE A 236 -10.19 -2.22 6.09
N ILE A 237 -9.17 -2.88 6.59
CA ILE A 237 -9.18 -4.30 6.91
C ILE A 237 -8.81 -4.45 8.40
N THR A 238 -9.70 -5.06 9.17
CA THR A 238 -9.43 -5.39 10.58
C THR A 238 -9.14 -6.89 10.66
N PRO A 239 -8.01 -7.31 11.24
CA PRO A 239 -7.69 -8.73 11.43
C PRO A 239 -8.80 -9.47 12.19
N PRO A 240 -8.92 -10.79 12.03
CA PRO A 240 -9.93 -11.57 12.74
C PRO A 240 -9.65 -11.57 14.25
N PRO A 241 -10.68 -11.62 15.11
CA PRO A 241 -10.49 -11.85 16.54
C PRO A 241 -9.81 -13.19 16.79
N ASP A 242 -9.21 -13.38 17.97
CA ASP A 242 -8.63 -14.66 18.35
C ASP A 242 -9.71 -15.74 18.37
N ALA A 243 -9.36 -16.94 17.88
CA ALA A 243 -10.27 -18.09 17.90
C ALA A 243 -10.69 -18.49 19.34
N ASP A 244 -9.86 -18.13 20.34
CA ASP A 244 -10.10 -18.44 21.74
C ASP A 244 -11.01 -17.42 22.46
N ALA A 245 -11.22 -16.24 21.89
CA ALA A 245 -12.12 -15.22 22.48
C ALA A 245 -13.62 -15.50 22.23
N ALA A 246 -13.96 -16.48 21.39
CA ALA A 246 -15.35 -16.86 21.08
C ALA A 246 -15.92 -17.93 22.02
N ASN A 247 -15.12 -18.43 23.00
CA ASN A 247 -15.51 -19.51 23.93
C ASN A 247 -15.50 -19.09 25.42
N ASN A 248 -15.55 -17.79 25.71
CA ASN A 248 -15.72 -17.31 27.09
C ASN A 248 -16.98 -16.46 27.24
#